data_2cb49d2d0d05fad2dd0de5d6d9e0a86f
#
_entry.id   2cb49d2d0d05fad2dd0de5d6d9e0a86f
#
_cell.length_a   1.000
_cell.length_b   1.000
_cell.length_c   1.000
_cell.angle_alpha   90.00
_cell.angle_beta   90.00
_cell.angle_gamma   90.00
#
_symmetry.space_group_name_H-M   'P 1'
#
loop_
_entity.id
_entity.type
_entity.pdbx_description
1 polymer ?
#
loop_
_entity_poly.entity_id
_entity_poly.type
_entity_poly.pdbx_seq_one_letter_code
_entity_poly.pdbx_strand_id
1 'polypeptide(L)'
;MREQFIYKGTIPRIVFGVGSISKVAEELHALGRHKALVLSTPFQEKDAQRLAEQLGSACAGVFSGAVMHTPVDVTIEALRVFSDKGADCVISLGGGSTIGLGKAIAYRTDAPQLVIATTYAGSEVTPILGQTENGLKTTVRDASILPKTVIYDPELSYDLPVKMSVTSGLNAMAHAVEGLYAQDRNPVSSMMAMEGIAALHEALPAIMDDPRNPAARTDALYGSWLCGVVLGAVGMAFHHKICHTLGGGFDLPHAETHAVLLPHTVAYTEEAVPHLLAPVAALLGTDRAAPGLYDFALAIGAPTRLQDFGLTAGDLDKATDMAMRNPYWNPRPLEAAAIREMLQMAWEGARPGSS
;
A
#
# COMPACT_ATOMS: atom_id res chain seq x y z
N MET A 1 -7.57 -31.40 -8.49
CA MET A 1 -6.11 -31.37 -8.77
C MET A 1 -5.60 -29.97 -8.45
N ARG A 2 -4.46 -29.82 -7.78
CA ARG A 2 -3.86 -28.49 -7.58
C ARG A 2 -3.29 -28.01 -8.92
N GLU A 3 -3.52 -26.75 -9.28
CA GLU A 3 -2.94 -26.15 -10.49
C GLU A 3 -1.39 -26.12 -10.38
N GLN A 4 -0.71 -26.12 -11.53
CA GLN A 4 0.74 -25.91 -11.55
C GLN A 4 1.05 -24.45 -11.22
N PHE A 5 2.04 -24.19 -10.38
CA PHE A 5 2.45 -22.84 -10.01
C PHE A 5 3.97 -22.78 -9.78
N ILE A 6 4.51 -21.58 -9.88
CA ILE A 6 5.87 -21.24 -9.46
C ILE A 6 5.74 -20.29 -8.25
N TYR A 7 6.40 -20.63 -7.16
CA TYR A 7 6.49 -19.72 -6.01
C TYR A 7 7.93 -19.30 -5.80
N LYS A 8 8.14 -17.97 -5.75
CA LYS A 8 9.42 -17.38 -5.36
C LYS A 8 9.14 -16.39 -4.23
N GLY A 9 9.42 -16.80 -2.99
CA GLY A 9 9.34 -15.91 -1.84
C GLY A 9 10.54 -14.95 -1.82
N THR A 10 10.28 -13.66 -1.83
CA THR A 10 11.29 -12.63 -1.61
C THR A 10 10.67 -11.63 -0.63
N ILE A 11 10.91 -11.86 0.65
CA ILE A 11 10.35 -11.08 1.75
C ILE A 11 11.52 -10.47 2.54
N PRO A 12 11.44 -9.20 2.97
CA PRO A 12 12.39 -8.61 3.93
C PRO A 12 12.44 -9.42 5.23
N ARG A 13 13.50 -9.23 6.01
CA ARG A 13 13.49 -9.64 7.43
C ARG A 13 12.41 -8.82 8.16
N ILE A 14 11.50 -9.49 8.86
CA ILE A 14 10.41 -8.86 9.60
C ILE A 14 10.70 -8.92 11.10
N VAL A 15 10.62 -7.78 11.76
CA VAL A 15 10.68 -7.64 13.22
C VAL A 15 9.32 -7.08 13.66
N PHE A 16 8.52 -7.90 14.32
CA PHE A 16 7.13 -7.57 14.63
C PHE A 16 6.86 -7.64 16.14
N GLY A 17 6.14 -6.66 16.66
CA GLY A 17 5.64 -6.65 18.03
C GLY A 17 5.81 -5.32 18.74
N VAL A 18 5.11 -5.17 19.85
CA VAL A 18 5.14 -3.98 20.72
C VAL A 18 6.58 -3.73 21.23
N GLY A 19 7.05 -2.49 21.13
CA GLY A 19 8.40 -2.09 21.52
C GLY A 19 9.51 -2.53 20.57
N SER A 20 9.17 -3.08 19.40
CA SER A 20 10.16 -3.58 18.43
C SER A 20 11.02 -2.48 17.83
N ILE A 21 10.64 -1.22 17.90
CA ILE A 21 11.47 -0.08 17.52
C ILE A 21 12.81 -0.04 18.29
N SER A 22 12.82 -0.57 19.52
CA SER A 22 14.07 -0.66 20.32
C SER A 22 15.17 -1.50 19.67
N LYS A 23 14.80 -2.39 18.72
CA LYS A 23 15.74 -3.26 17.99
C LYS A 23 16.39 -2.59 16.78
N VAL A 24 16.06 -1.34 16.46
CA VAL A 24 16.55 -0.65 15.26
C VAL A 24 18.09 -0.61 15.18
N ALA A 25 18.78 -0.38 16.29
CA ALA A 25 20.25 -0.36 16.33
C ALA A 25 20.85 -1.76 16.10
N GLU A 26 20.23 -2.82 16.65
CA GLU A 26 20.62 -4.20 16.44
C GLU A 26 20.43 -4.60 14.96
N GLU A 27 19.29 -4.27 14.36
CA GLU A 27 18.99 -4.57 12.96
C GLU A 27 19.92 -3.78 12.01
N LEU A 28 20.28 -2.55 12.34
CA LEU A 28 21.25 -1.77 11.58
C LEU A 28 22.64 -2.44 11.62
N HIS A 29 23.09 -2.87 12.81
CA HIS A 29 24.33 -3.59 12.97
C HIS A 29 24.34 -4.93 12.21
N ALA A 30 23.22 -5.68 12.25
CA ALA A 30 23.06 -6.93 11.52
C ALA A 30 23.15 -6.75 9.99
N LEU A 31 22.80 -5.56 9.48
CA LEU A 31 22.99 -5.19 8.07
C LEU A 31 24.45 -4.77 7.76
N GLY A 32 25.35 -4.73 8.77
CA GLY A 32 26.71 -4.26 8.62
C GLY A 32 26.80 -2.76 8.29
N ARG A 33 25.85 -1.95 8.78
CA ARG A 33 25.76 -0.52 8.51
C ARG A 33 25.95 0.29 9.79
N HIS A 34 26.54 1.48 9.63
CA HIS A 34 27.03 2.27 10.77
C HIS A 34 26.64 3.74 10.71
N LYS A 35 26.06 4.22 9.59
CA LYS A 35 25.67 5.61 9.37
C LYS A 35 24.37 5.73 8.59
N ALA A 36 23.25 5.63 9.31
CA ALA A 36 21.94 5.71 8.70
C ALA A 36 21.46 7.15 8.51
N LEU A 37 20.94 7.49 7.33
CA LEU A 37 20.09 8.67 7.15
C LEU A 37 18.67 8.30 7.52
N VAL A 38 18.10 8.96 8.54
CA VAL A 38 16.71 8.78 8.95
C VAL A 38 15.82 9.66 8.07
N LEU A 39 14.83 9.04 7.44
CA LEU A 39 13.85 9.71 6.57
C LEU A 39 12.49 9.78 7.26
N SER A 40 11.80 10.90 7.14
CA SER A 40 10.42 11.09 7.60
C SER A 40 9.66 12.09 6.74
N THR A 41 8.35 12.19 6.94
CA THR A 41 7.58 13.36 6.52
C THR A 41 7.80 14.52 7.50
N PRO A 42 7.47 15.78 7.12
CA PRO A 42 7.52 16.91 8.06
C PRO A 42 6.68 16.69 9.33
N PHE A 43 5.57 15.95 9.22
CA PHE A 43 4.68 15.65 10.35
C PHE A 43 5.31 14.71 11.39
N GLN A 44 6.25 13.86 10.97
CA GLN A 44 6.93 12.88 11.81
C GLN A 44 8.37 13.27 12.14
N GLU A 45 8.76 14.53 11.89
CA GLU A 45 10.11 15.02 12.13
C GLU A 45 10.55 14.82 13.59
N LYS A 46 9.65 15.07 14.56
CA LYS A 46 9.96 14.88 15.99
C LYS A 46 10.29 13.44 16.33
N ASP A 47 9.59 12.48 15.73
CA ASP A 47 9.82 11.06 15.96
C ASP A 47 11.13 10.63 15.28
N ALA A 48 11.43 11.17 14.10
CA ALA A 48 12.70 10.94 13.42
C ALA A 48 13.89 11.51 14.22
N GLN A 49 13.75 12.67 14.86
CA GLN A 49 14.77 13.23 15.74
C GLN A 49 15.00 12.37 16.99
N ARG A 50 13.93 11.89 17.64
CA ARG A 50 14.05 10.93 18.76
C ARG A 50 14.77 9.65 18.36
N LEU A 51 14.43 9.12 17.18
CA LEU A 51 15.12 7.94 16.64
C LEU A 51 16.60 8.23 16.39
N ALA A 52 16.92 9.41 15.83
CA ALA A 52 18.30 9.85 15.62
C ALA A 52 19.09 9.96 16.92
N GLU A 53 18.49 10.51 17.98
CA GLU A 53 19.07 10.58 19.33
C GLU A 53 19.33 9.17 19.89
N GLN A 54 18.38 8.24 19.71
CA GLN A 54 18.50 6.84 20.14
C GLN A 54 19.63 6.10 19.41
N LEU A 55 19.81 6.36 18.11
CA LEU A 55 20.89 5.79 17.30
C LEU A 55 22.27 6.39 17.59
N GLY A 56 22.33 7.62 18.12
CA GLY A 56 23.56 8.31 18.46
C GLY A 56 24.52 8.37 17.28
N SER A 57 25.75 7.84 17.45
CA SER A 57 26.78 7.87 16.39
C SER A 57 26.45 7.06 15.14
N ALA A 58 25.47 6.15 15.22
CA ALA A 58 24.99 5.38 14.07
C ALA A 58 23.99 6.16 13.18
N CYS A 59 23.56 7.36 13.61
CA CYS A 59 22.78 8.28 12.80
C CYS A 59 23.69 9.26 12.06
N ALA A 60 23.60 9.31 10.72
CA ALA A 60 24.27 10.30 9.89
C ALA A 60 23.55 11.66 9.91
N GLY A 61 22.23 11.63 10.09
CA GLY A 61 21.36 12.80 10.10
C GLY A 61 19.90 12.45 9.85
N VAL A 62 19.05 13.47 9.82
CA VAL A 62 17.62 13.35 9.53
C VAL A 62 17.29 14.15 8.28
N PHE A 63 16.41 13.62 7.43
CA PHE A 63 15.78 14.32 6.32
C PHE A 63 14.26 14.16 6.41
N SER A 64 13.56 15.23 6.74
CA SER A 64 12.09 15.24 6.97
C SER A 64 11.31 15.82 5.79
N GLY A 65 11.83 15.68 4.58
CA GLY A 65 11.23 16.22 3.35
C GLY A 65 10.42 15.22 2.53
N ALA A 66 10.11 14.02 3.05
CA ALA A 66 9.35 13.04 2.30
C ALA A 66 7.91 13.51 2.06
N VAL A 67 7.45 13.42 0.80
CA VAL A 67 6.10 13.80 0.37
C VAL A 67 5.47 12.71 -0.49
N MET A 68 4.15 12.81 -0.67
CA MET A 68 3.37 11.85 -1.47
C MET A 68 3.87 11.80 -2.93
N HIS A 69 3.71 10.63 -3.56
CA HIS A 69 4.12 10.34 -4.94
C HIS A 69 5.62 10.36 -5.24
N THR A 70 6.47 10.50 -4.22
CA THR A 70 7.94 10.43 -4.34
C THR A 70 8.48 11.27 -5.52
N PRO A 71 8.36 12.61 -5.48
CA PRO A 71 8.88 13.47 -6.54
C PRO A 71 10.41 13.30 -6.68
N VAL A 72 10.89 13.33 -7.92
CA VAL A 72 12.32 13.14 -8.21
C VAL A 72 13.17 14.30 -7.68
N ASP A 73 12.68 15.52 -7.66
CA ASP A 73 13.34 16.69 -7.09
C ASP A 73 13.62 16.52 -5.58
N VAL A 74 12.62 16.07 -4.82
CA VAL A 74 12.76 15.72 -3.39
C VAL A 74 13.78 14.58 -3.21
N THR A 75 13.77 13.60 -4.11
CA THR A 75 14.75 12.50 -4.10
C THR A 75 16.17 13.03 -4.31
N ILE A 76 16.38 13.97 -5.25
CA ILE A 76 17.69 14.58 -5.52
C ILE A 76 18.19 15.35 -4.29
N GLU A 77 17.31 16.07 -3.60
CA GLU A 77 17.65 16.77 -2.37
C GLU A 77 18.08 15.78 -1.26
N ALA A 78 17.30 14.72 -1.05
CA ALA A 78 17.63 13.68 -0.08
C ALA A 78 18.95 12.96 -0.40
N LEU A 79 19.26 12.72 -1.68
CA LEU A 79 20.53 12.15 -2.13
C LEU A 79 21.73 13.05 -1.83
N ARG A 80 21.57 14.36 -1.95
CA ARG A 80 22.63 15.30 -1.54
C ARG A 80 22.91 15.19 -0.04
N VAL A 81 21.85 15.21 0.79
CA VAL A 81 22.01 15.03 2.24
C VAL A 81 22.64 13.68 2.57
N PHE A 82 22.20 12.58 1.89
CA PHE A 82 22.78 11.25 2.04
C PHE A 82 24.28 11.23 1.79
N SER A 83 24.72 11.83 0.68
CA SER A 83 26.13 11.92 0.30
C SER A 83 26.94 12.82 1.24
N ASP A 84 26.44 14.03 1.53
CA ASP A 84 27.16 15.04 2.35
C ASP A 84 27.37 14.56 3.79
N LYS A 85 26.46 13.75 4.32
CA LYS A 85 26.54 13.14 5.65
C LYS A 85 27.34 11.84 5.67
N GLY A 86 27.74 11.31 4.51
CA GLY A 86 28.44 10.03 4.39
C GLY A 86 27.60 8.88 4.90
N ALA A 87 26.29 8.92 4.65
CA ALA A 87 25.38 7.84 5.04
C ALA A 87 25.65 6.57 4.19
N ASP A 88 25.51 5.39 4.79
CA ASP A 88 25.74 4.08 4.17
C ASP A 88 24.44 3.24 4.03
N CYS A 89 23.35 3.74 4.59
CA CYS A 89 22.01 3.15 4.52
C CYS A 89 20.94 4.19 4.83
N VAL A 90 19.67 3.85 4.63
CA VAL A 90 18.54 4.68 5.01
C VAL A 90 17.62 3.96 6.00
N ILE A 91 17.04 4.70 6.94
CA ILE A 91 15.96 4.25 7.81
C ILE A 91 14.74 5.08 7.48
N SER A 92 13.71 4.46 6.92
CA SER A 92 12.44 5.13 6.61
C SER A 92 11.47 4.97 7.78
N LEU A 93 11.25 6.04 8.54
CA LEU A 93 10.25 6.10 9.61
C LEU A 93 8.97 6.73 9.06
N GLY A 94 7.93 5.93 8.82
CA GLY A 94 6.68 6.47 8.28
C GLY A 94 5.89 5.51 7.41
N GLY A 95 5.03 6.08 6.58
CA GLY A 95 4.21 5.37 5.62
C GLY A 95 4.76 5.44 4.18
N GLY A 96 3.88 5.25 3.21
CA GLY A 96 4.22 5.12 1.78
C GLY A 96 5.11 6.22 1.22
N SER A 97 4.95 7.48 1.64
CA SER A 97 5.79 8.60 1.17
C SER A 97 7.25 8.45 1.60
N THR A 98 7.47 8.11 2.86
CA THR A 98 8.82 7.95 3.42
C THR A 98 9.49 6.67 2.89
N ILE A 99 8.73 5.59 2.80
CA ILE A 99 9.18 4.32 2.24
C ILE A 99 9.58 4.50 0.76
N GLY A 100 8.74 5.22 -0.01
CA GLY A 100 9.02 5.57 -1.41
C GLY A 100 10.32 6.33 -1.58
N LEU A 101 10.56 7.36 -0.75
CA LEU A 101 11.82 8.12 -0.77
C LEU A 101 13.03 7.23 -0.46
N GLY A 102 12.93 6.36 0.55
CA GLY A 102 13.99 5.39 0.86
C GLY A 102 14.28 4.44 -0.30
N LYS A 103 13.24 3.93 -0.96
CA LYS A 103 13.39 3.12 -2.18
C LYS A 103 14.02 3.89 -3.34
N ALA A 104 13.67 5.17 -3.50
CA ALA A 104 14.23 6.02 -4.55
C ALA A 104 15.74 6.29 -4.33
N ILE A 105 16.19 6.41 -3.07
CA ILE A 105 17.59 6.47 -2.72
C ILE A 105 18.27 5.12 -2.98
N ALA A 106 17.69 4.01 -2.49
CA ALA A 106 18.22 2.67 -2.71
C ALA A 106 18.40 2.35 -4.20
N TYR A 107 17.44 2.71 -5.03
CA TYR A 107 17.49 2.51 -6.49
C TYR A 107 18.68 3.23 -7.16
N ARG A 108 19.13 4.36 -6.61
CA ARG A 108 20.19 5.19 -7.18
C ARG A 108 21.57 4.96 -6.56
N THR A 109 21.62 4.30 -5.39
CA THR A 109 22.85 4.17 -4.61
C THR A 109 23.17 2.75 -4.19
N ASP A 110 22.23 1.80 -4.41
CA ASP A 110 22.28 0.44 -3.85
C ASP A 110 22.36 0.40 -2.30
N ALA A 111 22.12 1.52 -1.63
CA ALA A 111 22.12 1.59 -0.17
C ALA A 111 20.95 0.77 0.40
N PRO A 112 21.18 -0.11 1.38
CA PRO A 112 20.11 -0.88 1.98
C PRO A 112 19.13 0.04 2.74
N GLN A 113 17.85 -0.32 2.68
CA GLN A 113 16.78 0.34 3.40
C GLN A 113 16.31 -0.53 4.57
N LEU A 114 16.22 0.07 5.76
CA LEU A 114 15.44 -0.41 6.89
C LEU A 114 14.16 0.43 6.97
N VAL A 115 13.02 -0.19 7.18
CA VAL A 115 11.74 0.51 7.32
C VAL A 115 11.18 0.32 8.71
N ILE A 116 10.63 1.39 9.28
CA ILE A 116 9.80 1.39 10.49
C ILE A 116 8.43 1.87 10.04
N ALA A 117 7.51 0.91 9.84
CA ALA A 117 6.20 1.18 9.26
C ALA A 117 5.25 1.78 10.31
N THR A 118 4.58 2.90 9.96
CA THR A 118 3.61 3.59 10.82
C THR A 118 2.22 3.70 10.21
N THR A 119 2.00 3.11 9.04
CA THR A 119 0.71 3.04 8.32
C THR A 119 0.52 1.65 7.74
N TYR A 120 -0.66 1.37 7.19
CA TYR A 120 -1.01 0.06 6.61
C TYR A 120 -0.80 0.02 5.09
N ALA A 121 0.30 0.63 4.59
CA ALA A 121 0.51 0.83 3.16
C ALA A 121 0.89 -0.45 2.39
N GLY A 122 1.61 -1.40 3.02
CA GLY A 122 2.10 -2.63 2.37
C GLY A 122 3.28 -2.44 1.41
N SER A 123 3.63 -1.20 1.08
CA SER A 123 4.76 -0.90 0.16
C SER A 123 6.11 -1.36 0.70
N GLU A 124 6.29 -1.39 2.02
CA GLU A 124 7.54 -1.71 2.72
C GLU A 124 8.06 -3.13 2.46
N VAL A 125 7.22 -4.02 2.00
CA VAL A 125 7.59 -5.41 1.71
C VAL A 125 7.61 -5.72 0.20
N THR A 126 7.68 -4.69 -0.64
CA THR A 126 7.65 -4.85 -2.11
C THR A 126 8.92 -4.32 -2.77
N PRO A 127 9.37 -4.92 -3.89
CA PRO A 127 10.43 -4.40 -4.74
C PRO A 127 9.89 -3.39 -5.78
N ILE A 128 8.89 -2.57 -5.40
CA ILE A 128 8.18 -1.66 -6.31
C ILE A 128 8.37 -0.23 -5.81
N LEU A 129 8.78 0.65 -6.71
CA LEU A 129 8.91 2.10 -6.51
C LEU A 129 8.01 2.83 -7.50
N GLY A 130 7.06 3.63 -6.98
CA GLY A 130 6.38 4.66 -7.75
C GLY A 130 7.04 6.00 -7.51
N GLN A 131 7.41 6.72 -8.57
CA GLN A 131 7.96 8.07 -8.48
C GLN A 131 7.33 8.99 -9.52
N THR A 132 7.39 10.30 -9.28
CA THR A 132 6.83 11.30 -10.19
C THR A 132 7.94 12.24 -10.67
N GLU A 133 8.05 12.41 -11.98
CA GLU A 133 8.96 13.35 -12.61
C GLU A 133 8.20 14.17 -13.67
N ASN A 134 8.28 15.49 -13.63
CA ASN A 134 7.59 16.39 -14.55
C ASN A 134 6.09 16.10 -14.70
N GLY A 135 5.42 15.76 -13.60
CA GLY A 135 4.00 15.41 -13.58
C GLY A 135 3.68 14.01 -14.11
N LEU A 136 4.70 13.22 -14.51
CA LEU A 136 4.52 11.86 -15.00
C LEU A 136 4.89 10.86 -13.90
N LYS A 137 3.92 10.02 -13.52
CA LYS A 137 4.13 8.93 -12.57
C LYS A 137 4.67 7.70 -13.30
N THR A 138 5.81 7.22 -12.85
CA THR A 138 6.45 5.99 -13.34
C THR A 138 6.56 4.96 -12.24
N THR A 139 6.54 3.69 -12.61
CA THR A 139 6.71 2.57 -11.66
C THR A 139 7.88 1.72 -12.10
N VAL A 140 8.79 1.44 -11.16
CA VAL A 140 9.95 0.58 -11.35
C VAL A 140 9.83 -0.62 -10.43
N ARG A 141 10.18 -1.81 -10.92
CA ARG A 141 10.34 -3.03 -10.11
C ARG A 141 11.80 -3.47 -10.19
N ASP A 142 12.48 -3.45 -9.06
CA ASP A 142 13.89 -3.84 -8.96
C ASP A 142 14.18 -4.48 -7.59
N ALA A 143 15.02 -5.51 -7.58
CA ALA A 143 15.36 -6.23 -6.34
C ALA A 143 16.17 -5.36 -5.35
N SER A 144 16.92 -4.37 -5.83
CA SER A 144 17.72 -3.45 -5.00
C SER A 144 16.86 -2.58 -4.10
N ILE A 145 15.64 -2.24 -4.53
CA ILE A 145 14.71 -1.38 -3.80
C ILE A 145 13.85 -2.11 -2.76
N LEU A 146 13.94 -3.45 -2.69
CA LEU A 146 13.29 -4.19 -1.63
C LEU A 146 13.98 -3.87 -0.30
N PRO A 147 13.27 -3.32 0.71
CA PRO A 147 13.84 -3.12 2.03
C PRO A 147 14.47 -4.39 2.59
N LYS A 148 15.55 -4.26 3.33
CA LYS A 148 16.26 -5.44 3.91
C LYS A 148 15.64 -5.89 5.22
N THR A 149 15.19 -4.93 6.03
CA THR A 149 14.49 -5.18 7.30
C THR A 149 13.28 -4.25 7.40
N VAL A 150 12.17 -4.78 7.92
CA VAL A 150 10.97 -4.00 8.26
C VAL A 150 10.63 -4.25 9.72
N ILE A 151 10.49 -3.16 10.47
CA ILE A 151 10.05 -3.17 11.86
C ILE A 151 8.58 -2.74 11.89
N TYR A 152 7.73 -3.58 12.45
CA TYR A 152 6.33 -3.32 12.71
C TYR A 152 6.11 -3.23 14.22
N ASP A 153 6.08 -2.00 14.72
CA ASP A 153 5.75 -1.71 16.12
C ASP A 153 4.35 -1.12 16.21
N PRO A 154 3.38 -1.85 16.77
CA PRO A 154 2.01 -1.38 16.88
C PRO A 154 1.85 -0.04 17.60
N GLU A 155 2.74 0.27 18.58
CA GLU A 155 2.68 1.54 19.33
C GLU A 155 2.84 2.75 18.42
N LEU A 156 3.59 2.64 17.33
CA LEU A 156 3.80 3.72 16.36
C LEU A 156 2.56 3.99 15.48
N SER A 157 1.57 3.13 15.54
CA SER A 157 0.29 3.30 14.83
C SER A 157 -0.85 3.80 15.73
N TYR A 158 -0.67 3.89 17.06
CA TYR A 158 -1.74 4.28 17.99
C TYR A 158 -2.29 5.69 17.73
N ASP A 159 -1.46 6.59 17.26
CA ASP A 159 -1.84 7.96 16.93
C ASP A 159 -2.14 8.18 15.43
N LEU A 160 -2.13 7.10 14.62
CA LEU A 160 -2.57 7.18 13.24
C LEU A 160 -4.06 7.52 13.19
N PRO A 161 -4.46 8.64 12.54
CA PRO A 161 -5.85 9.05 12.48
C PRO A 161 -6.76 7.93 11.94
N VAL A 162 -7.95 7.77 12.51
CA VAL A 162 -8.91 6.72 12.12
C VAL A 162 -9.19 6.74 10.62
N LYS A 163 -9.41 7.93 10.04
CA LYS A 163 -9.63 8.06 8.60
C LYS A 163 -8.48 7.49 7.78
N MET A 164 -7.23 7.76 8.17
CA MET A 164 -6.04 7.21 7.49
C MET A 164 -5.90 5.71 7.77
N SER A 165 -6.27 5.23 8.96
CA SER A 165 -6.27 3.80 9.27
C SER A 165 -7.22 3.05 8.36
N VAL A 166 -8.44 3.56 8.19
CA VAL A 166 -9.47 2.99 7.32
C VAL A 166 -9.02 2.97 5.85
N THR A 167 -8.59 4.11 5.32
CA THR A 167 -8.23 4.19 3.88
C THR A 167 -6.97 3.40 3.56
N SER A 168 -5.93 3.44 4.41
CA SER A 168 -4.73 2.62 4.19
C SER A 168 -4.98 1.12 4.40
N GLY A 169 -5.85 0.74 5.33
CA GLY A 169 -6.26 -0.65 5.52
C GLY A 169 -7.03 -1.20 4.32
N LEU A 170 -7.98 -0.43 3.76
CA LEU A 170 -8.69 -0.81 2.54
C LEU A 170 -7.76 -0.86 1.32
N ASN A 171 -6.77 0.04 1.23
CA ASN A 171 -5.74 -0.05 0.20
C ASN A 171 -4.93 -1.36 0.34
N ALA A 172 -4.53 -1.74 1.56
CA ALA A 172 -3.87 -3.02 1.78
C ALA A 172 -4.79 -4.20 1.41
N MET A 173 -6.05 -4.16 1.81
CA MET A 173 -7.05 -5.17 1.45
C MET A 173 -7.21 -5.31 -0.07
N ALA A 174 -7.15 -4.20 -0.81
CA ALA A 174 -7.21 -4.21 -2.28
C ALA A 174 -6.06 -5.00 -2.92
N HIS A 175 -4.85 -4.92 -2.36
CA HIS A 175 -3.71 -5.73 -2.84
C HIS A 175 -4.00 -7.22 -2.71
N ALA A 176 -4.54 -7.63 -1.57
CA ALA A 176 -4.86 -9.02 -1.29
C ALA A 176 -6.04 -9.53 -2.14
N VAL A 177 -7.12 -8.76 -2.25
CA VAL A 177 -8.29 -9.13 -3.07
C VAL A 177 -7.89 -9.29 -4.53
N GLU A 178 -7.10 -8.36 -5.09
CA GLU A 178 -6.60 -8.49 -6.46
C GLU A 178 -5.64 -9.66 -6.61
N GLY A 179 -4.83 -9.93 -5.61
CA GLY A 179 -3.93 -11.08 -5.55
C GLY A 179 -4.62 -12.45 -5.63
N LEU A 180 -5.87 -12.56 -5.15
CA LEU A 180 -6.65 -13.80 -5.24
C LEU A 180 -6.96 -14.22 -6.68
N TYR A 181 -7.08 -13.26 -7.61
CA TYR A 181 -7.34 -13.53 -9.02
C TYR A 181 -6.19 -13.14 -9.94
N ALA A 182 -5.01 -12.83 -9.40
CA ALA A 182 -3.82 -12.56 -10.20
C ALA A 182 -3.48 -13.72 -11.14
N GLN A 183 -2.90 -13.42 -12.30
CA GLN A 183 -2.56 -14.43 -13.31
C GLN A 183 -1.56 -15.45 -12.78
N ASP A 184 -0.63 -15.01 -11.94
CA ASP A 184 0.44 -15.78 -11.32
C ASP A 184 0.17 -16.12 -9.85
N ARG A 185 -1.12 -16.05 -9.42
CA ARG A 185 -1.53 -16.46 -8.09
C ARG A 185 -1.09 -17.90 -7.79
N ASN A 186 -0.85 -18.17 -6.54
CA ASN A 186 -0.46 -19.50 -6.07
C ASN A 186 -1.05 -19.78 -4.68
N PRO A 187 -1.03 -21.03 -4.20
CA PRO A 187 -1.64 -21.36 -2.90
C PRO A 187 -1.08 -20.55 -1.73
N VAL A 188 0.21 -20.17 -1.76
CA VAL A 188 0.82 -19.39 -0.68
C VAL A 188 0.32 -17.96 -0.70
N SER A 189 0.32 -17.30 -1.88
CA SER A 189 -0.21 -15.93 -2.00
C SER A 189 -1.70 -15.86 -1.66
N SER A 190 -2.50 -16.87 -2.07
CA SER A 190 -3.94 -16.90 -1.75
C SER A 190 -4.20 -17.09 -0.26
N MET A 191 -3.42 -17.94 0.42
CA MET A 191 -3.52 -18.12 1.88
C MET A 191 -3.17 -16.83 2.62
N MET A 192 -2.07 -16.15 2.25
CA MET A 192 -1.67 -14.87 2.83
C MET A 192 -2.71 -13.77 2.55
N ALA A 193 -3.28 -13.75 1.36
CA ALA A 193 -4.33 -12.80 0.98
C ALA A 193 -5.56 -12.94 1.88
N MET A 194 -6.07 -14.16 2.06
CA MET A 194 -7.25 -14.39 2.89
C MET A 194 -7.02 -14.08 4.35
N GLU A 195 -5.87 -14.46 4.89
CA GLU A 195 -5.48 -14.14 6.27
C GLU A 195 -5.35 -12.62 6.47
N GLY A 196 -4.70 -11.92 5.54
CA GLY A 196 -4.55 -10.46 5.60
C GLY A 196 -5.90 -9.72 5.50
N ILE A 197 -6.81 -10.18 4.63
CA ILE A 197 -8.16 -9.62 4.51
C ILE A 197 -8.94 -9.85 5.82
N ALA A 198 -8.88 -11.05 6.40
CA ALA A 198 -9.59 -11.38 7.64
C ALA A 198 -9.10 -10.52 8.82
N ALA A 199 -7.79 -10.39 8.99
CA ALA A 199 -7.21 -9.56 10.05
C ALA A 199 -7.62 -8.07 9.92
N LEU A 200 -7.62 -7.52 8.71
CA LEU A 200 -8.06 -6.14 8.47
C LEU A 200 -9.58 -5.97 8.64
N HIS A 201 -10.37 -6.97 8.24
CA HIS A 201 -11.82 -6.96 8.42
C HIS A 201 -12.23 -6.88 9.89
N GLU A 202 -11.52 -7.57 10.77
CA GLU A 202 -11.76 -7.53 12.23
C GLU A 202 -11.16 -6.26 12.88
N ALA A 203 -9.96 -5.86 12.45
CA ALA A 203 -9.23 -4.77 13.09
C ALA A 203 -9.82 -3.38 12.81
N LEU A 204 -10.26 -3.10 11.57
CA LEU A 204 -10.67 -1.75 11.19
C LEU A 204 -11.92 -1.26 11.95
N PRO A 205 -12.99 -2.05 12.14
CA PRO A 205 -14.11 -1.67 12.99
C PRO A 205 -13.68 -1.43 14.45
N ALA A 206 -12.84 -2.29 15.00
CA ALA A 206 -12.35 -2.14 16.37
C ALA A 206 -11.48 -0.89 16.57
N ILE A 207 -10.74 -0.45 15.54
CA ILE A 207 -10.01 0.83 15.55
C ILE A 207 -10.97 2.02 15.50
N MET A 208 -12.12 1.90 14.85
CA MET A 208 -13.13 2.96 14.86
C MET A 208 -13.75 3.13 16.23
N ASP A 209 -14.05 2.02 16.91
CA ASP A 209 -14.66 2.03 18.24
C ASP A 209 -13.68 2.51 19.31
N ASP A 210 -12.43 2.05 19.26
CA ASP A 210 -11.32 2.49 20.11
C ASP A 210 -10.06 2.72 19.27
N PRO A 211 -9.77 3.99 18.91
CA PRO A 211 -8.64 4.34 18.04
C PRO A 211 -7.27 3.90 18.55
N ARG A 212 -7.10 3.64 19.83
CA ARG A 212 -5.84 3.20 20.43
C ARG A 212 -5.85 1.75 20.89
N ASN A 213 -6.86 0.96 20.52
CA ASN A 213 -6.95 -0.45 20.87
C ASN A 213 -5.69 -1.22 20.45
N PRO A 214 -4.89 -1.74 21.40
CA PRO A 214 -3.59 -2.33 21.08
C PRO A 214 -3.70 -3.61 20.24
N ALA A 215 -4.72 -4.43 20.47
CA ALA A 215 -4.95 -5.65 19.72
C ALA A 215 -5.34 -5.33 18.28
N ALA A 216 -6.31 -4.43 18.08
CA ALA A 216 -6.76 -4.03 16.75
C ALA A 216 -5.63 -3.35 15.93
N ARG A 217 -4.79 -2.53 16.56
CA ARG A 217 -3.62 -1.94 15.91
C ARG A 217 -2.57 -2.97 15.53
N THR A 218 -2.38 -3.98 16.35
CA THR A 218 -1.49 -5.11 16.05
C THR A 218 -2.02 -5.91 14.87
N ASP A 219 -3.30 -6.27 14.89
CA ASP A 219 -3.93 -7.06 13.83
C ASP A 219 -3.99 -6.29 12.50
N ALA A 220 -4.22 -4.98 12.54
CA ALA A 220 -4.17 -4.14 11.33
C ALA A 220 -2.77 -4.08 10.70
N LEU A 221 -1.71 -3.97 11.49
CA LEU A 221 -0.32 -4.05 10.98
C LEU A 221 -0.01 -5.44 10.44
N TYR A 222 -0.42 -6.50 11.14
CA TYR A 222 -0.26 -7.88 10.69
C TYR A 222 -0.97 -8.12 9.35
N GLY A 223 -2.24 -7.73 9.26
CA GLY A 223 -3.01 -7.87 8.04
C GLY A 223 -2.41 -7.08 6.87
N SER A 224 -1.98 -5.84 7.11
CA SER A 224 -1.35 -5.02 6.07
C SER A 224 -0.01 -5.57 5.61
N TRP A 225 0.80 -6.14 6.50
CA TRP A 225 2.01 -6.86 6.14
C TRP A 225 1.73 -8.00 5.18
N LEU A 226 0.78 -8.88 5.49
CA LEU A 226 0.41 -10.00 4.62
C LEU A 226 -0.10 -9.54 3.25
N CYS A 227 -0.96 -8.52 3.22
CA CYS A 227 -1.47 -7.93 1.98
C CYS A 227 -0.32 -7.32 1.14
N GLY A 228 0.65 -6.67 1.78
CA GLY A 228 1.84 -6.14 1.13
C GLY A 228 2.74 -7.24 0.54
N VAL A 229 2.89 -8.36 1.24
CA VAL A 229 3.61 -9.53 0.70
C VAL A 229 2.94 -10.06 -0.55
N VAL A 230 1.60 -10.12 -0.58
CA VAL A 230 0.84 -10.51 -1.78
C VAL A 230 1.12 -9.55 -2.93
N LEU A 231 1.05 -8.22 -2.70
CA LEU A 231 1.40 -7.19 -3.70
C LEU A 231 2.80 -7.39 -4.29
N GLY A 232 3.77 -7.78 -3.45
CA GLY A 232 5.14 -8.05 -3.88
C GLY A 232 5.30 -9.36 -4.66
N ALA A 233 4.45 -10.35 -4.39
CA ALA A 233 4.59 -11.73 -4.85
C ALA A 233 3.90 -12.03 -6.19
N VAL A 234 2.83 -11.28 -6.54
CA VAL A 234 2.03 -11.53 -7.77
C VAL A 234 1.84 -10.26 -8.59
N GLY A 235 1.42 -10.42 -9.85
CA GLY A 235 1.09 -9.32 -10.73
C GLY A 235 -0.26 -8.71 -10.37
N MET A 236 -0.35 -7.35 -10.40
CA MET A 236 -1.60 -6.64 -10.22
C MET A 236 -2.38 -6.57 -11.54
N ALA A 237 -3.70 -6.37 -11.44
CA ALA A 237 -4.64 -6.38 -12.54
C ALA A 237 -5.34 -5.01 -12.73
N PHE A 238 -6.60 -5.04 -13.12
CA PHE A 238 -7.37 -3.85 -13.49
C PHE A 238 -7.58 -2.85 -12.34
N HIS A 239 -7.78 -3.33 -11.09
CA HIS A 239 -7.97 -2.42 -9.95
C HIS A 239 -6.78 -1.47 -9.79
N HIS A 240 -5.55 -1.99 -9.74
CA HIS A 240 -4.36 -1.14 -9.66
C HIS A 240 -4.16 -0.29 -10.91
N LYS A 241 -4.48 -0.81 -12.10
CA LYS A 241 -4.40 -0.01 -13.33
C LYS A 241 -5.27 1.22 -13.25
N ILE A 242 -6.54 1.11 -12.83
CA ILE A 242 -7.44 2.26 -12.77
C ILE A 242 -7.05 3.22 -11.64
N CYS A 243 -6.61 2.70 -10.47
CA CYS A 243 -6.10 3.54 -9.38
C CYS A 243 -4.87 4.36 -9.80
N HIS A 244 -3.91 3.74 -10.51
CA HIS A 244 -2.74 4.44 -11.05
C HIS A 244 -3.13 5.46 -12.13
N THR A 245 -4.13 5.16 -12.94
CA THR A 245 -4.64 6.09 -13.97
C THR A 245 -5.23 7.33 -13.32
N LEU A 246 -6.07 7.18 -12.29
CA LEU A 246 -6.70 8.30 -11.60
C LEU A 246 -5.69 9.09 -10.75
N GLY A 247 -4.81 8.40 -10.02
CA GLY A 247 -3.77 9.06 -9.24
C GLY A 247 -2.75 9.82 -10.10
N GLY A 248 -2.34 9.25 -11.24
CA GLY A 248 -1.34 9.89 -12.13
C GLY A 248 -1.94 10.92 -13.08
N GLY A 249 -3.18 10.74 -13.52
CA GLY A 249 -3.82 11.61 -14.52
C GLY A 249 -4.66 12.76 -13.94
N PHE A 250 -5.11 12.62 -12.68
CA PHE A 250 -6.03 13.55 -12.03
C PHE A 250 -5.61 13.89 -10.59
N ASP A 251 -4.42 13.47 -10.17
CA ASP A 251 -3.84 13.74 -8.83
C ASP A 251 -4.75 13.32 -7.66
N LEU A 252 -5.52 12.23 -7.84
CA LEU A 252 -6.39 11.75 -6.78
C LEU A 252 -5.58 11.12 -5.62
N PRO A 253 -6.04 11.27 -4.37
CA PRO A 253 -5.36 10.70 -3.21
C PRO A 253 -5.36 9.17 -3.28
N HIS A 254 -4.17 8.55 -3.09
CA HIS A 254 -3.93 7.16 -3.44
C HIS A 254 -4.81 6.16 -2.65
N ALA A 255 -4.77 6.23 -1.32
CA ALA A 255 -5.47 5.27 -0.47
C ALA A 255 -6.99 5.41 -0.56
N GLU A 256 -7.48 6.65 -0.63
CA GLU A 256 -8.90 6.96 -0.79
C GLU A 256 -9.42 6.48 -2.15
N THR A 257 -8.64 6.65 -3.20
CA THR A 257 -8.98 6.15 -4.55
C THR A 257 -9.10 4.62 -4.56
N HIS A 258 -8.18 3.91 -3.90
CA HIS A 258 -8.26 2.46 -3.73
C HIS A 258 -9.51 2.05 -2.94
N ALA A 259 -9.82 2.74 -1.85
CA ALA A 259 -10.99 2.45 -1.02
C ALA A 259 -12.30 2.57 -1.80
N VAL A 260 -12.47 3.66 -2.58
CA VAL A 260 -13.68 3.87 -3.40
C VAL A 260 -13.78 2.84 -4.53
N LEU A 261 -12.66 2.58 -5.23
CA LEU A 261 -12.69 1.75 -6.43
C LEU A 261 -12.76 0.25 -6.14
N LEU A 262 -12.33 -0.21 -4.96
CA LEU A 262 -12.24 -1.64 -4.65
C LEU A 262 -13.56 -2.39 -4.91
N PRO A 263 -14.71 -2.01 -4.36
CA PRO A 263 -15.96 -2.73 -4.60
C PRO A 263 -16.40 -2.71 -6.07
N HIS A 264 -16.13 -1.61 -6.79
CA HIS A 264 -16.55 -1.45 -8.18
C HIS A 264 -15.70 -2.28 -9.15
N THR A 265 -14.39 -2.30 -8.96
CA THR A 265 -13.47 -3.11 -9.77
C THR A 265 -13.63 -4.60 -9.48
N VAL A 266 -13.97 -4.95 -8.23
CA VAL A 266 -14.34 -6.32 -7.86
C VAL A 266 -15.64 -6.71 -8.55
N ALA A 267 -16.67 -5.86 -8.57
CA ALA A 267 -17.93 -6.13 -9.30
C ALA A 267 -17.66 -6.41 -10.79
N TYR A 268 -16.78 -5.61 -11.40
CA TYR A 268 -16.38 -5.82 -12.80
C TYR A 268 -15.73 -7.20 -13.01
N THR A 269 -14.82 -7.59 -12.12
CA THR A 269 -13.96 -8.77 -12.30
C THR A 269 -14.62 -10.06 -11.81
N GLU A 270 -15.44 -10.00 -10.75
CA GLU A 270 -16.05 -11.15 -10.07
C GLU A 270 -16.90 -12.01 -11.01
N GLU A 271 -17.52 -11.42 -12.04
CA GLU A 271 -18.32 -12.15 -13.03
C GLU A 271 -17.52 -13.23 -13.76
N ALA A 272 -16.23 -12.99 -14.00
CA ALA A 272 -15.35 -13.95 -14.68
C ALA A 272 -14.74 -14.98 -13.72
N VAL A 273 -14.60 -14.65 -12.43
CA VAL A 273 -13.90 -15.49 -11.44
C VAL A 273 -14.63 -15.58 -10.10
N PRO A 274 -15.94 -15.85 -10.08
CA PRO A 274 -16.74 -15.82 -8.84
C PRO A 274 -16.19 -16.78 -7.78
N HIS A 275 -15.69 -17.95 -8.19
CA HIS A 275 -15.14 -18.96 -7.29
C HIS A 275 -13.86 -18.52 -6.56
N LEU A 276 -13.07 -17.61 -7.13
CA LEU A 276 -11.86 -17.07 -6.49
C LEU A 276 -12.18 -16.00 -5.43
N LEU A 277 -13.30 -15.31 -5.59
CA LEU A 277 -13.77 -14.27 -4.68
C LEU A 277 -14.83 -14.74 -3.68
N ALA A 278 -15.37 -15.95 -3.86
CA ALA A 278 -16.32 -16.56 -2.92
C ALA A 278 -15.82 -16.61 -1.46
N PRO A 279 -14.52 -16.87 -1.15
CA PRO A 279 -14.03 -16.79 0.22
C PRO A 279 -14.13 -15.38 0.83
N VAL A 280 -13.94 -14.33 0.03
CA VAL A 280 -14.10 -12.93 0.47
C VAL A 280 -15.58 -12.65 0.73
N ALA A 281 -16.48 -13.06 -0.15
CA ALA A 281 -17.92 -12.93 0.04
C ALA A 281 -18.38 -13.62 1.34
N ALA A 282 -17.90 -14.85 1.58
CA ALA A 282 -18.21 -15.61 2.78
C ALA A 282 -17.70 -14.90 4.06
N LEU A 283 -16.49 -14.34 4.05
CA LEU A 283 -15.93 -13.57 5.15
C LEU A 283 -16.79 -12.34 5.48
N LEU A 284 -17.29 -11.66 4.43
CA LEU A 284 -18.13 -10.46 4.56
C LEU A 284 -19.62 -10.79 4.83
N GLY A 285 -19.99 -12.07 4.91
CA GLY A 285 -21.37 -12.51 5.16
C GLY A 285 -22.34 -12.20 4.01
N THR A 286 -21.87 -12.18 2.77
CA THR A 286 -22.64 -11.82 1.58
C THR A 286 -22.54 -12.90 0.49
N ASP A 287 -23.46 -12.88 -0.48
CA ASP A 287 -23.46 -13.83 -1.61
C ASP A 287 -22.36 -13.48 -2.64
N ARG A 288 -21.97 -12.22 -2.72
CA ARG A 288 -20.96 -11.69 -3.66
C ARG A 288 -19.98 -10.77 -2.93
N ALA A 289 -18.70 -10.82 -3.34
CA ALA A 289 -17.66 -10.03 -2.70
C ALA A 289 -17.83 -8.50 -2.92
N ALA A 290 -18.25 -8.08 -4.10
CA ALA A 290 -18.36 -6.67 -4.44
C ALA A 290 -19.35 -5.88 -3.55
N PRO A 291 -20.63 -6.29 -3.40
CA PRO A 291 -21.53 -5.60 -2.47
C PRO A 291 -21.08 -5.70 -1.03
N GLY A 292 -20.49 -6.83 -0.62
CA GLY A 292 -19.93 -6.98 0.74
C GLY A 292 -18.80 -6.00 1.05
N LEU A 293 -17.88 -5.81 0.11
CA LEU A 293 -16.79 -4.82 0.24
C LEU A 293 -17.32 -3.38 0.29
N TYR A 294 -18.37 -3.07 -0.47
CA TYR A 294 -19.00 -1.75 -0.42
C TYR A 294 -19.66 -1.50 0.95
N ASP A 295 -20.45 -2.46 1.41
CA ASP A 295 -21.15 -2.36 2.70
C ASP A 295 -20.15 -2.27 3.86
N PHE A 296 -19.06 -3.04 3.81
CA PHE A 296 -17.97 -2.95 4.77
C PHE A 296 -17.29 -1.57 4.74
N ALA A 297 -16.92 -1.07 3.56
CA ALA A 297 -16.31 0.26 3.42
C ALA A 297 -17.23 1.37 4.00
N LEU A 298 -18.54 1.28 3.71
CA LEU A 298 -19.53 2.21 4.24
C LEU A 298 -19.62 2.11 5.77
N ALA A 299 -19.67 0.91 6.33
CA ALA A 299 -19.78 0.66 7.77
C ALA A 299 -18.60 1.21 8.56
N ILE A 300 -17.38 1.18 7.99
CA ILE A 300 -16.18 1.75 8.61
C ILE A 300 -15.91 3.21 8.23
N GLY A 301 -16.89 3.90 7.64
CA GLY A 301 -16.79 5.33 7.33
C GLY A 301 -15.77 5.68 6.25
N ALA A 302 -15.44 4.73 5.37
CA ALA A 302 -14.58 4.99 4.22
C ALA A 302 -15.28 5.87 3.17
N PRO A 303 -14.53 6.62 2.35
CA PRO A 303 -15.10 7.33 1.22
C PRO A 303 -15.66 6.32 0.20
N THR A 304 -16.80 6.67 -0.40
CA THR A 304 -17.49 5.82 -1.37
C THR A 304 -17.70 6.47 -2.74
N ARG A 305 -17.25 7.75 -2.91
CA ARG A 305 -17.52 8.53 -4.12
C ARG A 305 -16.27 9.22 -4.64
N LEU A 306 -15.94 9.03 -5.93
CA LEU A 306 -14.82 9.74 -6.56
C LEU A 306 -15.07 11.24 -6.74
N GLN A 307 -16.33 11.66 -6.90
CA GLN A 307 -16.66 13.10 -7.02
C GLN A 307 -16.22 13.92 -5.79
N ASP A 308 -16.11 13.29 -4.63
CA ASP A 308 -15.68 13.98 -3.40
C ASP A 308 -14.18 14.36 -3.44
N PHE A 309 -13.43 13.86 -4.41
CA PHE A 309 -12.00 14.14 -4.63
C PHE A 309 -11.76 15.07 -5.83
N GLY A 310 -12.80 15.73 -6.32
CA GLY A 310 -12.69 16.72 -7.39
C GLY A 310 -12.73 16.15 -8.81
N LEU A 311 -12.88 14.82 -8.98
CA LEU A 311 -13.10 14.22 -10.30
C LEU A 311 -14.49 14.63 -10.80
N THR A 312 -14.56 15.20 -12.01
CA THR A 312 -15.82 15.61 -12.61
C THR A 312 -16.39 14.49 -13.51
N ALA A 313 -17.71 14.54 -13.76
CA ALA A 313 -18.34 13.60 -14.70
C ALA A 313 -17.73 13.66 -16.12
N GLY A 314 -17.25 14.85 -16.54
CA GLY A 314 -16.57 15.05 -17.82
C GLY A 314 -15.17 14.39 -17.90
N ASP A 315 -14.54 14.09 -16.76
CA ASP A 315 -13.24 13.45 -16.71
C ASP A 315 -13.31 11.93 -16.91
N LEU A 316 -14.49 11.32 -16.74
CA LEU A 316 -14.65 9.87 -16.75
C LEU A 316 -14.35 9.25 -18.12
N ASP A 317 -14.65 9.93 -19.22
CA ASP A 317 -14.32 9.46 -20.56
C ASP A 317 -12.81 9.46 -20.78
N LYS A 318 -12.12 10.54 -20.37
CA LYS A 318 -10.67 10.64 -20.41
C LYS A 318 -10.00 9.57 -19.51
N ALA A 319 -10.54 9.34 -18.32
CA ALA A 319 -10.05 8.32 -17.41
C ALA A 319 -10.18 6.91 -18.03
N THR A 320 -11.30 6.63 -18.68
CA THR A 320 -11.54 5.38 -19.42
C THR A 320 -10.52 5.20 -20.54
N ASP A 321 -10.32 6.21 -21.38
CA ASP A 321 -9.34 6.16 -22.47
C ASP A 321 -7.92 5.93 -21.96
N MET A 322 -7.55 6.58 -20.86
CA MET A 322 -6.24 6.41 -20.23
C MET A 322 -6.07 5.00 -19.63
N ALA A 323 -7.12 4.43 -19.03
CA ALA A 323 -7.08 3.08 -18.48
C ALA A 323 -6.93 2.02 -19.57
N MET A 324 -7.52 2.26 -20.75
CA MET A 324 -7.41 1.38 -21.92
C MET A 324 -6.04 1.45 -22.62
N ARG A 325 -5.21 2.45 -22.32
CA ARG A 325 -3.83 2.51 -22.84
C ARG A 325 -2.92 1.64 -21.98
N ASN A 326 -2.22 0.69 -22.63
CA ASN A 326 -1.34 -0.26 -21.94
C ASN A 326 -2.04 -0.95 -20.75
N PRO A 327 -3.14 -1.68 -20.99
CA PRO A 327 -3.93 -2.28 -19.92
C PRO A 327 -3.11 -3.36 -19.18
N TYR A 328 -3.39 -3.51 -17.89
CA TYR A 328 -2.91 -4.67 -17.16
C TYR A 328 -3.75 -5.89 -17.54
N TRP A 329 -3.19 -7.08 -17.35
CA TRP A 329 -3.97 -8.29 -17.46
C TRP A 329 -5.15 -8.27 -16.48
N ASN A 330 -6.29 -8.84 -16.88
CA ASN A 330 -7.47 -9.01 -16.03
C ASN A 330 -8.22 -10.27 -16.44
N PRO A 331 -8.84 -11.02 -15.50
CA PRO A 331 -9.61 -12.22 -15.86
C PRO A 331 -10.79 -11.93 -16.78
N ARG A 332 -11.52 -10.84 -16.54
CA ARG A 332 -12.53 -10.31 -17.44
C ARG A 332 -11.85 -9.40 -18.47
N PRO A 333 -12.07 -9.59 -19.79
CA PRO A 333 -11.58 -8.66 -20.80
C PRO A 333 -11.99 -7.22 -20.51
N LEU A 334 -11.09 -6.27 -20.79
CA LEU A 334 -11.36 -4.86 -20.55
C LEU A 334 -12.15 -4.26 -21.73
N GLU A 335 -13.34 -3.75 -21.45
CA GLU A 335 -14.24 -3.11 -22.41
C GLU A 335 -14.49 -1.67 -22.00
N ALA A 336 -14.22 -0.72 -22.90
CA ALA A 336 -14.29 0.70 -22.58
C ALA A 336 -15.68 1.14 -22.06
N ALA A 337 -16.76 0.66 -22.66
CA ALA A 337 -18.12 0.99 -22.23
C ALA A 337 -18.41 0.52 -20.79
N ALA A 338 -18.05 -0.73 -20.48
CA ALA A 338 -18.26 -1.29 -19.14
C ALA A 338 -17.36 -0.64 -18.08
N ILE A 339 -16.11 -0.25 -18.44
CA ILE A 339 -15.22 0.51 -17.55
C ILE A 339 -15.79 1.91 -17.30
N ARG A 340 -16.31 2.56 -18.34
CA ARG A 340 -16.94 3.88 -18.20
C ARG A 340 -18.15 3.84 -17.28
N GLU A 341 -18.99 2.81 -17.39
CA GLU A 341 -20.14 2.57 -16.52
C GLU A 341 -19.70 2.33 -15.07
N MET A 342 -18.74 1.45 -14.86
CA MET A 342 -18.14 1.18 -13.55
C MET A 342 -17.59 2.46 -12.91
N LEU A 343 -16.89 3.32 -13.67
CA LEU A 343 -16.40 4.60 -13.19
C LEU A 343 -17.52 5.56 -12.84
N GLN A 344 -18.64 5.57 -13.60
CA GLN A 344 -19.82 6.36 -13.28
C GLN A 344 -20.42 5.95 -11.93
N MET A 345 -20.59 4.64 -11.70
CA MET A 345 -21.09 4.12 -10.43
C MET A 345 -20.15 4.50 -9.25
N ALA A 346 -18.84 4.37 -9.44
CA ALA A 346 -17.86 4.77 -8.42
C ALA A 346 -17.85 6.29 -8.19
N TRP A 347 -18.10 7.08 -9.23
CA TRP A 347 -18.18 8.52 -9.12
C TRP A 347 -19.41 8.96 -8.34
N GLU A 348 -20.56 8.34 -8.57
CA GLU A 348 -21.82 8.61 -7.88
C GLU A 348 -21.84 7.99 -6.46
N GLY A 349 -21.04 6.95 -6.19
CA GLY A 349 -21.07 6.15 -4.97
C GLY A 349 -22.24 5.17 -4.95
N ALA A 350 -22.63 4.68 -6.12
CA ALA A 350 -23.70 3.68 -6.22
C ALA A 350 -23.22 2.32 -5.71
N ARG A 351 -24.04 1.62 -4.92
CA ARG A 351 -23.71 0.28 -4.42
C ARG A 351 -23.64 -0.71 -5.60
N PRO A 352 -22.51 -1.40 -5.84
CA PRO A 352 -22.42 -2.36 -6.92
C PRO A 352 -23.32 -3.58 -6.66
N GLY A 353 -23.95 -4.09 -7.74
CA GLY A 353 -24.86 -5.26 -7.66
C GLY A 353 -26.28 -4.93 -7.20
N SER A 354 -26.70 -3.67 -7.25
CA SER A 354 -28.07 -3.22 -6.93
C SER A 354 -29.04 -3.25 -8.13
N SER A 355 -28.64 -3.85 -9.25
CA SER A 355 -29.49 -4.00 -10.47
C SER A 355 -30.00 -5.42 -10.64
#